data_8d7685a367db5277f47f69c8940fa60b
#
_entry.id   8d7685a367db5277f47f69c8940fa60b
#
_cell.length_a   1.000
_cell.length_b   1.000
_cell.length_c   1.000
_cell.angle_alpha   90.00
_cell.angle_beta   90.00
_cell.angle_gamma   90.00
#
_symmetry.space_group_name_H-M   'P 1'
#
loop_
_entity.id
_entity.type
_entity.pdbx_description
1 polymer ?
#
loop_
_entity_poly.entity_id
_entity_poly.type
_entity_poly.pdbx_seq_one_letter_code
_entity_poly.pdbx_strand_id
1 'polypeptide(L)'
;MKVNLRKLMQLIVFFAHHEAVKPLGKTKLFKLLYFTDVTHLRTVGHPITGAEYLKYPYGPVPMQGNFALKELQKHRLIRQERVQITKTRFRRQITALQMPDMTIFTAQEMRTIHSVIQQYGEDTASVLSWKSHQESAWLFAEDWMPLQLAPEKHSTEQDEKNAEAIALLDQWYATPDDKPPGYWDDLLKEIETNRLQFRDEGLEL
;
A
#
# COMPACT_ATOMS: atom_id res chain seq x y z
N MET A 1 4.27 -6.45 -19.25
CA MET A 1 5.26 -7.37 -18.61
C MET A 1 4.58 -8.72 -18.40
N LYS A 2 5.29 -9.84 -18.51
CA LYS A 2 4.67 -11.17 -18.36
C LYS A 2 4.68 -11.56 -16.88
N VAL A 3 3.52 -11.94 -16.32
CA VAL A 3 3.41 -12.37 -14.93
C VAL A 3 4.20 -13.66 -14.69
N ASN A 4 4.98 -13.69 -13.59
CA ASN A 4 5.61 -14.91 -13.09
C ASN A 4 4.66 -15.57 -12.07
N LEU A 5 3.76 -16.41 -12.60
CA LEU A 5 2.73 -17.07 -11.79
C LEU A 5 3.34 -17.96 -10.70
N ARG A 6 4.50 -18.61 -10.96
CA ARG A 6 5.19 -19.42 -9.96
C ARG A 6 5.64 -18.59 -8.77
N LYS A 7 6.28 -17.43 -9.02
CA LYS A 7 6.66 -16.50 -7.93
C LYS A 7 5.44 -15.97 -7.18
N LEU A 8 4.37 -15.58 -7.91
CA LEU A 8 3.14 -15.12 -7.27
C LEU A 8 2.56 -16.19 -6.33
N MET A 9 2.48 -17.43 -6.77
CA MET A 9 1.95 -18.54 -5.99
C MET A 9 2.83 -18.85 -4.75
N GLN A 10 4.15 -18.90 -4.90
CA GLN A 10 5.05 -19.14 -3.77
C GLN A 10 5.06 -17.99 -2.77
N LEU A 11 4.93 -16.75 -3.23
CA LEU A 11 4.79 -15.59 -2.35
C LEU A 11 3.48 -15.64 -1.54
N ILE A 12 2.37 -16.09 -2.14
CA ILE A 12 1.11 -16.34 -1.43
C ILE A 12 1.30 -17.39 -0.33
N VAL A 13 1.96 -18.52 -0.63
CA VAL A 13 2.24 -19.57 0.36
C VAL A 13 3.13 -19.03 1.47
N PHE A 14 4.15 -18.25 1.12
CA PHE A 14 5.06 -17.64 2.08
C PHE A 14 4.32 -16.70 3.05
N PHE A 15 3.50 -15.78 2.57
CA PHE A 15 2.70 -14.92 3.45
C PHE A 15 1.71 -15.73 4.30
N ALA A 16 1.10 -16.78 3.73
CA ALA A 16 0.19 -17.64 4.49
C ALA A 16 0.89 -18.47 5.57
N HIS A 17 2.18 -18.71 5.44
CA HIS A 17 3.02 -19.41 6.42
C HIS A 17 3.55 -18.48 7.52
N HIS A 18 3.85 -17.22 7.18
CA HIS A 18 4.58 -16.29 8.04
C HIS A 18 3.74 -15.76 9.21
N GLU A 19 4.26 -15.91 10.46
CA GLU A 19 3.52 -15.55 11.69
C GLU A 19 3.20 -14.05 11.79
N ALA A 20 4.15 -13.16 11.44
CA ALA A 20 3.97 -11.71 11.56
C ALA A 20 2.84 -11.13 10.69
N VAL A 21 2.35 -11.87 9.69
CA VAL A 21 1.23 -11.40 8.87
C VAL A 21 -0.12 -11.95 9.29
N LYS A 22 -0.16 -12.80 10.31
CA LYS A 22 -1.40 -13.40 10.81
C LYS A 22 -2.22 -12.40 11.63
N PRO A 23 -3.53 -12.44 11.55
CA PRO A 23 -4.35 -13.31 10.72
C PRO A 23 -4.41 -12.84 9.25
N LEU A 24 -4.17 -13.73 8.30
CA LEU A 24 -4.12 -13.41 6.88
C LEU A 24 -5.48 -13.66 6.21
N GLY A 25 -6.14 -12.59 5.82
CA GLY A 25 -7.32 -12.62 4.96
C GLY A 25 -6.96 -12.23 3.52
N LYS A 26 -7.87 -12.47 2.58
CA LYS A 26 -7.66 -12.19 1.15
C LYS A 26 -7.29 -10.73 0.87
N THR A 27 -7.97 -9.78 1.50
CA THR A 27 -7.68 -8.35 1.33
C THR A 27 -6.27 -8.01 1.78
N LYS A 28 -5.88 -8.44 3.00
CA LYS A 28 -4.53 -8.25 3.52
C LYS A 28 -3.47 -8.87 2.60
N LEU A 29 -3.68 -10.11 2.16
CA LEU A 29 -2.78 -10.80 1.25
C LEU A 29 -2.55 -10.01 -0.05
N PHE A 30 -3.63 -9.54 -0.69
CA PHE A 30 -3.52 -8.82 -1.96
C PHE A 30 -2.79 -7.47 -1.80
N LYS A 31 -2.91 -6.82 -0.64
CA LYS A 31 -2.14 -5.61 -0.34
C LYS A 31 -0.65 -5.91 -0.11
N LEU A 32 -0.33 -7.00 0.59
CA LEU A 32 1.06 -7.41 0.78
C LEU A 32 1.73 -7.77 -0.56
N LEU A 33 1.03 -8.45 -1.46
CA LEU A 33 1.51 -8.71 -2.81
C LEU A 33 1.77 -7.41 -3.60
N TYR A 34 0.82 -6.47 -3.53
CA TYR A 34 0.94 -5.16 -4.17
C TYR A 34 2.15 -4.40 -3.65
N PHE A 35 2.28 -4.24 -2.34
CA PHE A 35 3.41 -3.53 -1.75
C PHE A 35 4.75 -4.22 -2.03
N THR A 36 4.77 -5.55 -2.14
CA THR A 36 5.99 -6.29 -2.51
C THR A 36 6.44 -5.95 -3.93
N ASP A 37 5.53 -5.97 -4.90
CA ASP A 37 5.85 -5.63 -6.28
C ASP A 37 6.21 -4.15 -6.45
N VAL A 38 5.48 -3.24 -5.80
CA VAL A 38 5.76 -1.79 -5.86
C VAL A 38 7.09 -1.46 -5.20
N THR A 39 7.37 -1.99 -4.02
CA THR A 39 8.64 -1.74 -3.33
C THR A 39 9.82 -2.26 -4.16
N HIS A 40 9.71 -3.45 -4.74
CA HIS A 40 10.77 -3.99 -5.59
C HIS A 40 10.94 -3.19 -6.89
N LEU A 41 9.84 -2.78 -7.51
CA LEU A 41 9.87 -1.92 -8.69
C LEU A 41 10.58 -0.58 -8.42
N ARG A 42 10.32 0.04 -7.27
CA ARG A 42 10.95 1.30 -6.86
C ARG A 42 12.44 1.15 -6.59
N THR A 43 12.85 0.05 -5.97
CA THR A 43 14.25 -0.17 -5.55
C THR A 43 15.12 -0.82 -6.63
N VAL A 44 14.53 -1.60 -7.54
CA VAL A 44 15.27 -2.46 -8.49
C VAL A 44 14.89 -2.17 -9.94
N GLY A 45 13.78 -1.46 -10.17
CA GLY A 45 13.31 -1.11 -11.51
C GLY A 45 12.35 -2.13 -12.15
N HIS A 46 12.05 -3.24 -11.49
CA HIS A 46 11.05 -4.21 -11.94
C HIS A 46 10.34 -4.88 -10.75
N PRO A 47 9.07 -5.32 -10.90
CA PRO A 47 8.36 -6.06 -9.85
C PRO A 47 8.84 -7.50 -9.73
N ILE A 48 8.58 -8.15 -8.58
CA ILE A 48 8.94 -9.56 -8.32
C ILE A 48 8.03 -10.50 -9.10
N THR A 49 6.72 -10.27 -9.02
CA THR A 49 5.73 -11.18 -9.65
C THR A 49 5.33 -10.74 -11.05
N GLY A 50 5.40 -9.44 -11.33
CA GLY A 50 4.89 -8.86 -12.57
C GLY A 50 3.37 -8.99 -12.71
N ALA A 51 2.65 -9.21 -11.60
CA ALA A 51 1.20 -9.23 -11.60
C ALA A 51 0.64 -7.87 -12.01
N GLU A 52 -0.43 -7.88 -12.78
CA GLU A 52 -1.21 -6.70 -13.08
C GLU A 52 -2.23 -6.48 -11.97
N TYR A 53 -2.30 -5.25 -11.45
CA TYR A 53 -3.19 -4.88 -10.36
C TYR A 53 -4.32 -3.99 -10.86
N LEU A 54 -5.55 -4.34 -10.51
CA LEU A 54 -6.75 -3.58 -10.86
C LEU A 54 -7.17 -2.69 -9.69
N LYS A 55 -7.72 -1.51 -10.00
CA LYS A 55 -8.31 -0.61 -9.00
C LYS A 55 -9.67 -1.14 -8.54
N TYR A 56 -9.74 -1.58 -7.30
CA TYR A 56 -10.98 -2.03 -6.65
C TYR A 56 -11.29 -1.15 -5.43
N PRO A 57 -12.54 -1.09 -4.95
CA PRO A 57 -12.95 -0.20 -3.84
C PRO A 57 -12.14 -0.37 -2.55
N TYR A 58 -11.60 -1.57 -2.31
CA TYR A 58 -10.73 -1.83 -1.16
C TYR A 58 -9.24 -1.80 -1.53
N GLY A 59 -8.87 -1.10 -2.62
CA GLY A 59 -7.51 -0.93 -3.12
C GLY A 59 -7.06 -2.02 -4.12
N PRO A 60 -5.78 -2.02 -4.51
CA PRO A 60 -5.23 -2.87 -5.55
C PRO A 60 -5.50 -4.37 -5.38
N VAL A 61 -5.91 -5.02 -6.46
CA VAL A 61 -6.17 -6.47 -6.52
C VAL A 61 -5.40 -7.09 -7.69
N PRO A 62 -4.51 -8.07 -7.46
CA PRO A 62 -3.81 -8.73 -8.55
C PRO A 62 -4.79 -9.52 -9.42
N MET A 63 -4.78 -9.31 -10.73
CA MET A 63 -5.69 -9.94 -11.69
C MET A 63 -5.64 -11.48 -11.58
N GLN A 64 -4.44 -12.04 -11.41
CA GLN A 64 -4.22 -13.48 -11.27
C GLN A 64 -4.46 -14.00 -9.85
N GLY A 65 -4.71 -13.12 -8.85
CA GLY A 65 -4.76 -13.48 -7.43
C GLY A 65 -5.84 -14.52 -7.10
N ASN A 66 -7.05 -14.38 -7.65
CA ASN A 66 -8.14 -15.34 -7.43
C ASN A 66 -7.86 -16.71 -8.04
N PHE A 67 -7.27 -16.73 -9.23
CA PHE A 67 -6.84 -17.95 -9.90
C PHE A 67 -5.76 -18.65 -9.09
N ALA A 68 -4.71 -17.92 -8.68
CA ALA A 68 -3.62 -18.47 -7.88
C ALA A 68 -4.13 -19.07 -6.55
N LEU A 69 -5.05 -18.40 -5.85
CA LEU A 69 -5.66 -18.94 -4.62
C LEU A 69 -6.43 -20.24 -4.87
N LYS A 70 -7.18 -20.34 -5.96
CA LYS A 70 -7.93 -21.57 -6.33
C LYS A 70 -6.99 -22.72 -6.61
N GLU A 71 -5.93 -22.49 -7.42
CA GLU A 71 -4.96 -23.54 -7.75
C GLU A 71 -4.16 -23.99 -6.53
N LEU A 72 -3.71 -23.05 -5.68
CA LEU A 72 -3.02 -23.38 -4.42
C LEU A 72 -3.90 -24.23 -3.48
N GLN A 73 -5.19 -23.92 -3.40
CA GLN A 73 -6.13 -24.70 -2.59
C GLN A 73 -6.39 -26.09 -3.20
N LYS A 74 -6.58 -26.19 -4.51
CA LYS A 74 -6.75 -27.45 -5.26
C LYS A 74 -5.57 -28.38 -5.03
N HIS A 75 -4.35 -27.86 -5.06
CA HIS A 75 -3.12 -28.61 -4.83
C HIS A 75 -2.73 -28.75 -3.35
N ARG A 76 -3.60 -28.36 -2.41
CA ARG A 76 -3.39 -28.48 -0.96
C ARG A 76 -2.11 -27.79 -0.45
N LEU A 77 -1.75 -26.66 -1.08
CA LEU A 77 -0.64 -25.81 -0.61
C LEU A 77 -1.15 -24.80 0.44
N ILE A 78 -2.41 -24.39 0.31
CA ILE A 78 -3.09 -23.51 1.28
C ILE A 78 -4.48 -24.04 1.60
N ARG A 79 -5.03 -23.54 2.71
CA ARG A 79 -6.43 -23.73 3.12
C ARG A 79 -7.08 -22.37 3.34
N GLN A 80 -8.33 -22.22 2.88
CA GLN A 80 -9.15 -21.05 3.16
C GLN A 80 -10.32 -21.48 4.04
N GLU A 81 -10.38 -20.93 5.24
CA GLU A 81 -11.40 -21.26 6.22
C GLU A 81 -12.23 -20.03 6.60
N ARG A 82 -13.50 -20.26 6.92
CA ARG A 82 -14.36 -19.23 7.49
C ARG A 82 -14.22 -19.32 9.01
N VAL A 83 -13.51 -18.35 9.60
CA VAL A 83 -13.30 -18.26 11.05
C VAL A 83 -14.30 -17.27 11.63
N GLN A 84 -15.01 -17.67 12.68
CA GLN A 84 -15.91 -16.81 13.43
C GLN A 84 -15.11 -15.87 14.32
N ILE A 85 -15.38 -14.56 14.23
CA ILE A 85 -14.72 -13.54 15.05
C ILE A 85 -15.63 -13.10 16.21
N THR A 86 -16.93 -12.92 15.91
CA THR A 86 -17.98 -12.63 16.89
C THR A 86 -19.20 -13.48 16.57
N LYS A 87 -20.25 -13.40 17.39
CA LYS A 87 -21.52 -14.15 17.16
C LYS A 87 -22.07 -13.96 15.74
N THR A 88 -21.85 -12.78 15.13
CA THR A 88 -22.40 -12.41 13.81
C THR A 88 -21.34 -12.15 12.74
N ARG A 89 -20.06 -12.02 13.11
CA ARG A 89 -18.98 -11.63 12.19
C ARG A 89 -18.05 -12.78 11.90
N PHE A 90 -17.82 -13.03 10.62
CA PHE A 90 -16.90 -14.06 10.12
C PHE A 90 -15.81 -13.45 9.28
N ARG A 91 -14.65 -14.11 9.21
CA ARG A 91 -13.53 -13.79 8.36
C ARG A 91 -13.09 -15.03 7.59
N ARG A 92 -12.73 -14.87 6.32
CA ARG A 92 -11.99 -15.92 5.61
C ARG A 92 -10.51 -15.76 5.93
N GLN A 93 -9.91 -16.81 6.49
CA GLN A 93 -8.49 -16.89 6.83
C GLN A 93 -7.78 -17.83 5.86
N ILE A 94 -6.58 -17.45 5.45
CA ILE A 94 -5.71 -18.22 4.56
C ILE A 94 -4.56 -18.74 5.41
N THR A 95 -4.33 -20.05 5.37
CA THR A 95 -3.27 -20.74 6.11
C THR A 95 -2.50 -21.62 5.15
N ALA A 96 -1.17 -21.61 5.23
CA ALA A 96 -0.33 -22.53 4.47
C ALA A 96 -0.42 -23.94 5.04
N LEU A 97 -0.47 -24.92 4.16
CA LEU A 97 -0.43 -26.34 4.49
C LEU A 97 0.94 -26.96 4.20
N GLN A 98 1.76 -26.26 3.43
CA GLN A 98 3.10 -26.69 3.05
C GLN A 98 4.06 -25.51 3.14
N MET A 99 5.36 -25.82 3.23
CA MET A 99 6.42 -24.81 3.21
C MET A 99 6.54 -24.19 1.81
N PRO A 100 6.76 -22.87 1.71
CA PRO A 100 7.01 -22.21 0.44
C PRO A 100 8.37 -22.61 -0.14
N ASP A 101 8.46 -22.74 -1.46
CA ASP A 101 9.74 -22.84 -2.16
C ASP A 101 10.34 -21.45 -2.35
N MET A 102 11.21 -21.04 -1.42
CA MET A 102 11.86 -19.73 -1.47
C MET A 102 13.13 -19.72 -2.33
N THR A 103 13.57 -20.87 -2.85
CA THR A 103 14.79 -20.96 -3.69
C THR A 103 14.63 -20.29 -5.05
N ILE A 104 13.39 -20.05 -5.46
CA ILE A 104 13.07 -19.37 -6.73
C ILE A 104 13.26 -17.84 -6.67
N PHE A 105 13.46 -17.29 -5.49
CA PHE A 105 13.66 -15.86 -5.28
C PHE A 105 15.15 -15.53 -5.15
N THR A 106 15.56 -14.43 -5.77
CA THR A 106 16.91 -13.89 -5.61
C THR A 106 17.11 -13.32 -4.21
N ALA A 107 18.35 -13.15 -3.80
CA ALA A 107 18.68 -12.51 -2.52
C ALA A 107 18.09 -11.08 -2.40
N GLN A 108 18.00 -10.35 -3.51
CA GLN A 108 17.43 -9.01 -3.55
C GLN A 108 15.91 -9.03 -3.40
N GLU A 109 15.22 -9.96 -4.08
CA GLU A 109 13.79 -10.18 -3.91
C GLU A 109 13.46 -10.59 -2.47
N MET A 110 14.26 -11.46 -1.87
CA MET A 110 14.11 -11.86 -0.46
C MET A 110 14.23 -10.67 0.49
N ARG A 111 15.20 -9.78 0.26
CA ARG A 111 15.32 -8.54 1.06
C ARG A 111 14.07 -7.69 0.97
N THR A 112 13.52 -7.51 -0.25
CA THR A 112 12.26 -6.77 -0.44
C THR A 112 11.09 -7.43 0.28
N ILE A 113 10.93 -8.76 0.16
CA ILE A 113 9.85 -9.51 0.80
C ILE A 113 9.92 -9.33 2.33
N HIS A 114 11.11 -9.47 2.93
CA HIS A 114 11.30 -9.28 4.37
C HIS A 114 11.04 -7.84 4.82
N SER A 115 11.50 -6.84 4.05
CA SER A 115 11.22 -5.43 4.32
C SER A 115 9.71 -5.14 4.33
N VAL A 116 8.97 -5.70 3.38
CA VAL A 116 7.51 -5.55 3.31
C VAL A 116 6.82 -6.19 4.52
N ILE A 117 7.28 -7.35 4.97
CA ILE A 117 6.74 -7.97 6.19
C ILE A 117 7.04 -7.10 7.41
N GLN A 118 8.26 -6.61 7.53
CA GLN A 118 8.66 -5.75 8.64
C GLN A 118 7.83 -4.46 8.69
N GLN A 119 7.53 -3.87 7.53
CA GLN A 119 6.82 -2.60 7.44
C GLN A 119 5.30 -2.75 7.53
N TYR A 120 4.73 -3.85 7.00
CA TYR A 120 3.29 -4.00 6.76
C TYR A 120 2.70 -5.29 7.37
N GLY A 121 3.53 -6.19 7.88
CA GLY A 121 3.08 -7.51 8.31
C GLY A 121 2.05 -7.48 9.44
N GLU A 122 2.20 -6.57 10.39
CA GLU A 122 1.28 -6.43 11.54
C GLU A 122 0.04 -5.59 11.23
N ASP A 123 0.05 -4.84 10.12
CA ASP A 123 -1.07 -4.00 9.71
C ASP A 123 -2.35 -4.81 9.45
N THR A 124 -3.47 -4.23 9.82
CA THR A 124 -4.78 -4.80 9.47
C THR A 124 -5.09 -4.61 7.98
N ALA A 125 -6.04 -5.40 7.45
CA ALA A 125 -6.51 -5.24 6.08
C ALA A 125 -7.04 -3.82 5.79
N SER A 126 -7.67 -3.17 6.78
CA SER A 126 -8.19 -1.81 6.66
C SER A 126 -7.06 -0.77 6.58
N VAL A 127 -6.02 -0.91 7.40
CA VAL A 127 -4.85 -0.04 7.38
C VAL A 127 -4.11 -0.17 6.04
N LEU A 128 -3.87 -1.39 5.58
CA LEU A 128 -3.24 -1.64 4.29
C LEU A 128 -4.07 -1.13 3.12
N SER A 129 -5.39 -1.26 3.19
CA SER A 129 -6.31 -0.69 2.20
C SER A 129 -6.14 0.83 2.15
N TRP A 130 -6.19 1.49 3.30
CA TRP A 130 -5.98 2.94 3.40
C TRP A 130 -4.60 3.36 2.85
N LYS A 131 -3.51 2.70 3.28
CA LYS A 131 -2.16 2.98 2.75
C LYS A 131 -2.09 2.82 1.23
N SER A 132 -2.71 1.77 0.68
CA SER A 132 -2.71 1.55 -0.78
C SER A 132 -3.52 2.59 -1.56
N HIS A 133 -4.47 3.27 -0.93
CA HIS A 133 -5.23 4.36 -1.54
C HIS A 133 -4.44 5.68 -1.60
N GLN A 134 -3.35 5.80 -0.84
CA GLN A 134 -2.45 6.96 -0.91
C GLN A 134 -1.42 6.84 -2.04
N GLU A 135 -1.30 5.67 -2.65
CA GLU A 135 -0.36 5.42 -3.74
C GLU A 135 -0.80 6.17 -5.02
N SER A 136 0.14 6.86 -5.68
CA SER A 136 -0.14 7.59 -6.91
C SER A 136 -0.76 6.70 -7.99
N ALA A 137 -0.27 5.47 -8.14
CA ALA A 137 -0.82 4.51 -9.08
C ALA A 137 -2.32 4.23 -8.84
N TRP A 138 -2.79 4.28 -7.59
CA TRP A 138 -4.21 4.09 -7.27
C TRP A 138 -5.01 5.39 -7.42
N LEU A 139 -4.45 6.53 -7.02
CA LEU A 139 -5.12 7.84 -7.08
C LEU A 139 -5.46 8.24 -8.52
N PHE A 140 -4.53 8.02 -9.46
CA PHE A 140 -4.69 8.45 -10.85
C PHE A 140 -5.30 7.40 -11.78
N ALA A 141 -5.54 6.17 -11.32
CA ALA A 141 -6.22 5.17 -12.12
C ALA A 141 -7.74 5.40 -12.13
N GLU A 142 -8.40 4.96 -13.19
CA GLU A 142 -9.85 4.83 -13.23
C GLU A 142 -10.30 3.56 -12.52
N ASP A 143 -11.53 3.57 -11.97
CA ASP A 143 -12.06 2.41 -11.25
C ASP A 143 -12.15 1.20 -12.17
N TRP A 144 -11.79 0.03 -11.64
CA TRP A 144 -11.76 -1.27 -12.34
C TRP A 144 -10.67 -1.40 -13.42
N MET A 145 -9.89 -0.36 -13.66
CA MET A 145 -8.81 -0.36 -14.64
C MET A 145 -7.47 -0.82 -14.03
N PRO A 146 -6.52 -1.27 -14.87
CA PRO A 146 -5.19 -1.63 -14.43
C PRO A 146 -4.44 -0.43 -13.87
N LEU A 147 -3.75 -0.64 -12.74
CA LEU A 147 -2.85 0.34 -12.17
C LEU A 147 -1.55 0.40 -12.96
N GLN A 148 -1.13 1.60 -13.31
CA GLN A 148 0.17 1.81 -13.91
C GLN A 148 1.22 1.92 -12.79
N LEU A 149 1.87 0.79 -12.48
CA LEU A 149 2.99 0.79 -11.56
C LEU A 149 4.19 1.39 -12.28
N ALA A 150 4.61 2.56 -11.85
CA ALA A 150 5.84 3.18 -12.32
C ALA A 150 6.90 3.08 -11.22
N PRO A 151 8.21 2.89 -11.58
CA PRO A 151 9.26 3.23 -10.66
C PRO A 151 9.04 4.70 -10.30
N GLU A 152 9.10 5.06 -9.02
CA GLU A 152 9.19 6.47 -8.66
C GLU A 152 10.44 7.01 -9.37
N LYS A 153 10.24 7.69 -10.46
CA LYS A 153 11.21 8.65 -10.92
C LYS A 153 11.11 9.80 -9.91
N HIS A 154 11.91 9.74 -8.87
CA HIS A 154 12.39 10.98 -8.31
C HIS A 154 13.06 11.68 -9.49
N SER A 155 12.36 12.62 -10.10
CA SER A 155 13.05 13.53 -10.99
C SER A 155 14.03 14.26 -10.08
N THR A 156 15.28 14.37 -10.49
CA THR A 156 16.28 15.24 -9.82
C THR A 156 15.68 16.61 -9.51
N GLU A 157 14.82 17.11 -10.37
CA GLU A 157 14.04 18.35 -10.19
C GLU A 157 13.06 18.31 -9.00
N GLN A 158 12.42 17.16 -8.72
CA GLN A 158 11.52 17.02 -7.54
C GLN A 158 12.31 16.88 -6.25
N ASP A 159 13.46 16.21 -6.30
CA ASP A 159 14.36 16.09 -5.15
C ASP A 159 15.01 17.44 -4.82
N GLU A 160 15.38 18.24 -5.84
CA GLU A 160 15.83 19.61 -5.68
C GLU A 160 14.76 20.49 -5.06
N LYS A 161 13.51 20.46 -5.58
CA LYS A 161 12.37 21.21 -5.01
C LYS A 161 12.04 20.78 -3.57
N ASN A 162 12.13 19.48 -3.27
CA ASN A 162 11.93 18.98 -1.91
C ASN A 162 13.06 19.44 -0.98
N ALA A 163 14.30 19.43 -1.44
CA ALA A 163 15.46 19.93 -0.68
C ALA A 163 15.36 21.44 -0.40
N GLU A 164 14.92 22.23 -1.40
CA GLU A 164 14.65 23.66 -1.24
C GLU A 164 13.52 23.92 -0.25
N ALA A 165 12.44 23.16 -0.32
CA ALA A 165 11.32 23.26 0.62
C ALA A 165 11.73 22.89 2.05
N ILE A 166 12.54 21.85 2.23
CA ILE A 166 13.09 21.46 3.54
C ILE A 166 14.01 22.56 4.07
N ALA A 167 14.91 23.09 3.25
CA ALA A 167 15.82 24.17 3.65
C ALA A 167 15.03 25.44 4.06
N LEU A 168 13.92 25.74 3.37
CA LEU A 168 13.04 26.85 3.74
C LEU A 168 12.36 26.63 5.09
N LEU A 169 11.89 25.40 5.35
CA LEU A 169 11.30 25.02 6.63
C LEU A 169 12.33 25.09 7.76
N ASP A 170 13.54 24.58 7.54
CA ASP A 170 14.64 24.66 8.52
C ASP A 170 15.01 26.10 8.84
N GLN A 171 15.05 26.97 7.83
CA GLN A 171 15.25 28.40 7.99
C GLN A 171 14.11 29.05 8.81
N TRP A 172 12.89 28.63 8.57
CA TRP A 172 11.71 29.09 9.31
C TRP A 172 11.78 28.70 10.80
N TYR A 173 12.14 27.42 11.07
CA TYR A 173 12.30 26.93 12.44
C TYR A 173 13.51 27.55 13.18
N ALA A 174 14.56 27.91 12.44
CA ALA A 174 15.76 28.55 13.00
C ALA A 174 15.58 30.06 13.24
N THR A 175 14.58 30.70 12.62
CA THR A 175 14.29 32.12 12.81
C THR A 175 13.49 32.29 14.10
N PRO A 176 13.93 33.09 15.08
CA PRO A 176 13.12 33.39 16.27
C PRO A 176 11.76 33.92 15.83
N ASP A 177 10.71 33.48 16.50
CA ASP A 177 9.35 33.97 16.25
C ASP A 177 9.28 35.44 16.74
N ASP A 178 9.48 36.38 15.81
CA ASP A 178 9.47 37.81 16.04
C ASP A 178 8.05 38.41 15.98
N LYS A 179 7.04 37.56 15.91
CA LYS A 179 5.65 37.97 15.81
C LYS A 179 5.14 38.50 17.16
N PRO A 180 4.37 39.58 17.15
CA PRO A 180 3.81 40.12 18.37
C PRO A 180 2.87 39.12 19.05
N PRO A 181 2.74 39.18 20.39
CA PRO A 181 1.78 38.37 21.12
C PRO A 181 0.37 38.50 20.52
N GLY A 182 -0.27 37.38 20.21
CA GLY A 182 -1.61 37.35 19.62
C GLY A 182 -1.64 37.27 18.06
N TYR A 183 -0.52 37.42 17.39
CA TYR A 183 -0.46 37.37 15.93
C TYR A 183 -1.08 36.09 15.34
N TRP A 184 -0.77 34.93 15.92
CA TRP A 184 -1.28 33.65 15.49
C TRP A 184 -2.78 33.48 15.74
N ASP A 185 -3.28 34.02 16.85
CA ASP A 185 -4.71 34.02 17.21
C ASP A 185 -5.52 34.89 16.24
N ASP A 186 -4.98 36.04 15.84
CA ASP A 186 -5.62 36.93 14.88
C ASP A 186 -5.61 36.34 13.46
N LEU A 187 -4.49 35.72 13.06
CA LEU A 187 -4.38 35.02 11.77
C LEU A 187 -5.36 33.82 11.70
N LEU A 188 -5.50 33.04 12.75
CA LEU A 188 -6.44 31.92 12.81
C LEU A 188 -7.89 32.42 12.70
N LYS A 189 -8.25 33.53 13.35
CA LYS A 189 -9.58 34.16 13.21
C LYS A 189 -9.84 34.62 11.78
N GLU A 190 -8.84 35.23 11.14
CA GLU A 190 -8.96 35.68 9.75
C GLU A 190 -9.16 34.52 8.80
N ILE A 191 -8.39 33.41 8.96
CA ILE A 191 -8.55 32.18 8.19
C ILE A 191 -9.95 31.57 8.39
N GLU A 192 -10.44 31.55 9.61
CA GLU A 192 -11.75 30.99 9.95
C GLU A 192 -12.89 31.84 9.38
N THR A 193 -12.75 33.15 9.42
CA THR A 193 -13.69 34.10 8.81
C THR A 193 -13.73 33.92 7.29
N ASN A 194 -12.59 33.85 6.64
CA ASN A 194 -12.51 33.64 5.19
C ASN A 194 -13.02 32.24 4.77
N ARG A 195 -12.82 31.22 5.61
CA ARG A 195 -13.35 29.86 5.38
C ARG A 195 -14.88 29.83 5.40
N LEU A 196 -15.53 30.66 6.20
CA LEU A 196 -16.99 30.77 6.23
C LEU A 196 -17.51 31.46 4.96
N GLN A 197 -16.83 32.51 4.44
CA GLN A 197 -17.20 33.19 3.19
C GLN A 197 -17.12 32.25 1.98
N PHE A 198 -16.10 31.40 1.86
CA PHE A 198 -16.01 30.41 0.78
C PHE A 198 -17.11 29.34 0.81
N ARG A 199 -17.78 29.13 1.95
CA ARG A 199 -18.90 28.19 2.07
C ARG A 199 -20.21 28.76 1.56
N ASP A 200 -20.41 30.07 1.67
CA ASP A 200 -21.66 30.72 1.26
C ASP A 200 -21.69 31.07 -0.24
N GLU A 201 -20.54 31.18 -0.90
CA GLU A 201 -20.45 31.41 -2.36
C GLU A 201 -20.51 30.15 -3.23
N GLY A 202 -20.54 28.96 -2.64
CA GLY A 202 -20.45 27.66 -3.33
C GLY A 202 -21.72 26.85 -3.46
N LEU A 203 -22.90 27.38 -3.10
CA LEU A 203 -24.17 26.65 -3.13
C LEU A 203 -25.29 27.46 -3.80
N GLU A 204 -25.10 27.84 -5.06
CA GLU A 204 -26.17 28.06 -6.03
C GLU A 204 -25.83 27.31 -7.32
N LEU A 205 -26.18 26.03 -7.38
CA LEU A 205 -26.46 25.27 -8.59
C LEU A 205 -27.49 24.19 -8.26
#